data_cadd3c49659cc7dcb3ea4983ecf7fa15
#
_entry.id   cadd3c49659cc7dcb3ea4983ecf7fa15
#
_cell.length_a   1.000
_cell.length_b   1.000
_cell.length_c   1.000
_cell.angle_alpha   90.00
_cell.angle_beta   90.00
_cell.angle_gamma   90.00
#
_symmetry.space_group_name_H-M   'P 1'
#
loop_
_entity.id
_entity.type
_entity.pdbx_description
1 polymer ?
#
loop_
_entity_poly.entity_id
_entity_poly.type
_entity_poly.pdbx_seq_one_letter_code
_entity_poly.pdbx_strand_id
1 'polypeptide(L)'
;MRILLRILSSSAVGLGLLTGLAQAEDISIATVNNGDMIIMQKLSAAWEKETGNKINWIVLEENVLRERVTTDIATKGGQFDIMTIGGYEAPIWGKQGWLAPVDDLGDDYDYADLLEPIKAGLTVDGKLYAVPFYTESSFTLYRKDLFDAAGLTMPDQPTYEQIKEYAAKLTDKSKQQYGICLRGKPGWGENMAFLGTMVNAYGGRWFDMDWKPQLNSEPWKKAITDYVALLGEYGPQGATANGFNENQTLFATGHCAMWIDATSAAGRVYDPKQSQVADKIAFTRSPIAETANGSSWSWSWNLAIPATSQKADVAKSFLKWATSKDYVKMVGESEGWVAVPPGTRKSTYALPEYQKAAPFAETVLQAILSADPSKPTKDPVPYTGVQFVAIPEFQAIGTFVGQQISAALAGQQTVDAALEAAQTQVERDMTRAGYIK
;
A
#
# COMPACT_ATOMS: atom_id res chain seq x y z
N MET A 1 87.84 -38.90 -0.60
CA MET A 1 87.02 -39.05 -1.78
C MET A 1 85.55 -38.97 -1.31
N ARG A 2 84.94 -37.76 -1.38
CA ARG A 2 83.58 -37.47 -0.86
C ARG A 2 82.65 -37.33 -2.05
N ILE A 3 81.65 -38.18 -2.12
CA ILE A 3 80.58 -38.15 -3.14
C ILE A 3 79.48 -37.27 -2.64
N LEU A 4 79.14 -36.15 -3.34
CA LEU A 4 78.00 -35.29 -3.09
C LEU A 4 76.79 -35.91 -3.79
N LEU A 5 75.74 -36.17 -3.02
CA LEU A 5 74.39 -36.51 -3.50
C LEU A 5 73.60 -35.20 -3.63
N ARG A 6 73.19 -34.85 -4.86
CA ARG A 6 72.22 -33.75 -5.11
C ARG A 6 70.82 -34.31 -5.04
N ILE A 7 70.04 -33.79 -4.09
CA ILE A 7 68.59 -34.03 -3.98
C ILE A 7 67.89 -32.92 -4.79
N LEU A 8 67.18 -33.33 -5.85
CA LEU A 8 66.21 -32.42 -6.58
C LEU A 8 64.93 -32.45 -5.82
N SER A 9 64.54 -31.27 -5.23
CA SER A 9 63.22 -31.03 -4.67
C SER A 9 62.31 -30.52 -5.76
N SER A 10 61.36 -31.35 -6.19
CA SER A 10 60.28 -30.96 -7.07
C SER A 10 59.17 -30.24 -6.23
N SER A 11 59.10 -28.93 -6.32
CA SER A 11 57.97 -28.15 -5.72
C SER A 11 56.77 -28.26 -6.63
N ALA A 12 55.77 -29.06 -6.26
CA ALA A 12 54.45 -29.07 -6.85
C ALA A 12 53.68 -27.84 -6.31
N VAL A 13 53.49 -26.81 -7.15
CA VAL A 13 52.60 -25.71 -6.87
C VAL A 13 51.17 -26.22 -7.08
N GLY A 14 50.48 -26.58 -5.99
CA GLY A 14 49.07 -26.86 -5.98
C GLY A 14 48.27 -25.55 -6.17
N LEU A 15 47.73 -25.37 -7.37
CA LEU A 15 46.73 -24.33 -7.63
C LEU A 15 45.42 -24.73 -6.91
N GLY A 16 45.26 -24.30 -5.66
CA GLY A 16 44.00 -24.44 -4.94
C GLY A 16 42.98 -23.53 -5.59
N LEU A 17 42.04 -24.09 -6.32
CA LEU A 17 40.77 -23.45 -6.66
C LEU A 17 40.04 -23.15 -5.35
N LEU A 18 40.20 -21.94 -4.83
CA LEU A 18 39.31 -21.37 -3.84
C LEU A 18 37.96 -21.11 -4.54
N THR A 19 37.13 -22.15 -4.63
CA THR A 19 35.71 -21.95 -4.78
C THR A 19 35.26 -21.27 -3.49
N GLY A 20 35.13 -19.96 -3.49
CA GLY A 20 34.50 -19.22 -2.41
C GLY A 20 33.08 -19.77 -2.27
N LEU A 21 32.87 -20.62 -1.28
CA LEU A 21 31.52 -20.92 -0.80
C LEU A 21 30.96 -19.58 -0.38
N ALA A 22 29.95 -19.06 -1.11
CA ALA A 22 29.17 -17.91 -0.66
C ALA A 22 28.69 -18.25 0.75
N GLN A 23 29.19 -17.53 1.74
CA GLN A 23 28.81 -17.75 3.13
C GLN A 23 27.32 -17.34 3.22
N ALA A 24 26.50 -18.24 3.75
CA ALA A 24 25.11 -17.94 4.01
C ALA A 24 24.99 -16.73 4.94
N GLU A 25 24.15 -15.77 4.60
CA GLU A 25 23.94 -14.55 5.35
C GLU A 25 22.51 -14.44 5.83
N ASP A 26 22.34 -13.87 7.04
CA ASP A 26 21.04 -13.55 7.57
C ASP A 26 20.67 -12.11 7.19
N ILE A 27 19.53 -11.89 6.55
CA ILE A 27 19.01 -10.56 6.24
C ILE A 27 17.81 -10.21 7.11
N SER A 28 17.67 -8.94 7.48
CA SER A 28 16.53 -8.43 8.24
C SER A 28 15.57 -7.68 7.32
N ILE A 29 14.29 -8.09 7.32
CA ILE A 29 13.25 -7.49 6.49
C ILE A 29 12.15 -6.90 7.37
N ALA A 30 11.94 -5.58 7.28
CA ALA A 30 10.80 -4.91 7.89
C ALA A 30 9.60 -4.92 6.94
N THR A 31 8.46 -5.41 7.40
CA THR A 31 7.25 -5.50 6.56
C THR A 31 5.96 -5.25 7.34
N VAL A 32 4.90 -4.93 6.61
CA VAL A 32 3.55 -4.72 7.15
C VAL A 32 2.80 -6.05 7.27
N ASN A 33 1.84 -6.10 8.18
CA ASN A 33 1.01 -7.29 8.43
C ASN A 33 -0.22 -7.37 7.48
N ASN A 34 0.01 -7.29 6.16
CA ASN A 34 -1.03 -7.42 5.14
C ASN A 34 -1.00 -8.82 4.52
N GLY A 35 -2.11 -9.25 3.90
CA GLY A 35 -2.27 -10.60 3.38
C GLY A 35 -1.18 -11.05 2.41
N ASP A 36 -0.85 -10.23 1.40
CA ASP A 36 0.22 -10.51 0.44
C ASP A 36 1.59 -10.65 1.10
N MET A 37 1.87 -9.83 2.14
CA MET A 37 3.13 -9.90 2.89
C MET A 37 3.22 -11.14 3.79
N ILE A 38 2.09 -11.60 4.33
CA ILE A 38 2.02 -12.86 5.10
C ILE A 38 2.30 -14.05 4.18
N ILE A 39 1.76 -14.04 2.96
CA ILE A 39 2.04 -15.06 1.94
C ILE A 39 3.53 -15.04 1.56
N MET A 40 4.12 -13.85 1.35
CA MET A 40 5.55 -13.71 1.07
C MET A 40 6.41 -14.32 2.16
N GLN A 41 6.10 -14.04 3.44
CA GLN A 41 6.81 -14.64 4.56
C GLN A 41 6.73 -16.17 4.56
N LYS A 42 5.51 -16.71 4.34
CA LYS A 42 5.29 -18.17 4.28
C LYS A 42 6.09 -18.82 3.16
N LEU A 43 6.09 -18.23 1.98
CA LEU A 43 6.73 -18.81 0.80
C LEU A 43 8.25 -18.57 0.75
N SER A 44 8.77 -17.62 1.53
CA SER A 44 10.22 -17.30 1.55
C SER A 44 11.10 -18.46 1.99
N ALA A 45 10.55 -19.49 2.66
CA ALA A 45 11.24 -20.72 2.95
C ALA A 45 11.82 -21.42 1.68
N ALA A 46 11.21 -21.18 0.50
CA ALA A 46 11.72 -21.67 -0.77
C ALA A 46 13.05 -20.98 -1.15
N TRP A 47 13.08 -19.64 -1.03
CA TRP A 47 14.29 -18.84 -1.27
C TRP A 47 15.41 -19.17 -0.26
N GLU A 48 15.06 -19.34 1.04
CA GLU A 48 16.02 -19.75 2.06
C GLU A 48 16.65 -21.11 1.73
N LYS A 49 15.83 -22.07 1.27
CA LYS A 49 16.29 -23.40 0.89
C LYS A 49 17.20 -23.37 -0.34
N GLU A 50 16.87 -22.53 -1.32
CA GLU A 50 17.62 -22.41 -2.58
C GLU A 50 18.98 -21.73 -2.36
N THR A 51 19.02 -20.67 -1.57
CA THR A 51 20.21 -19.83 -1.40
C THR A 51 21.06 -20.19 -0.19
N GLY A 52 20.50 -20.88 0.80
CA GLY A 52 21.11 -21.13 2.10
C GLY A 52 21.03 -19.95 3.07
N ASN A 53 20.62 -18.77 2.60
CA ASN A 53 20.46 -17.56 3.42
C ASN A 53 19.24 -17.68 4.36
N LYS A 54 19.16 -16.80 5.36
CA LYS A 54 18.06 -16.76 6.33
C LYS A 54 17.44 -15.38 6.40
N ILE A 55 16.15 -15.34 6.73
CA ILE A 55 15.41 -14.09 6.87
C ILE A 55 14.95 -13.91 8.32
N ASN A 56 15.34 -12.79 8.90
CA ASN A 56 14.77 -12.29 10.15
C ASN A 56 13.64 -11.33 9.82
N TRP A 57 12.40 -11.80 9.96
CA TRP A 57 11.20 -11.00 9.68
C TRP A 57 10.85 -10.10 10.85
N ILE A 58 10.70 -8.79 10.60
CA ILE A 58 10.18 -7.80 11.53
C ILE A 58 8.81 -7.34 10.98
N VAL A 59 7.75 -8.01 11.46
CA VAL A 59 6.37 -7.79 11.01
C VAL A 59 5.70 -6.79 11.94
N LEU A 60 5.20 -5.69 11.38
CA LEU A 60 4.69 -4.56 12.14
C LEU A 60 3.30 -4.13 11.64
N GLU A 61 2.54 -3.53 12.53
CA GLU A 61 1.35 -2.77 12.15
C GLU A 61 1.76 -1.56 11.30
N GLU A 62 0.89 -1.10 10.40
CA GLU A 62 1.25 -0.14 9.36
C GLU A 62 1.85 1.15 9.89
N ASN A 63 1.21 1.81 10.87
CA ASN A 63 1.74 3.07 11.43
C ASN A 63 3.10 2.85 12.11
N VAL A 64 3.26 1.72 12.81
CA VAL A 64 4.51 1.36 13.50
C VAL A 64 5.62 1.06 12.48
N LEU A 65 5.30 0.35 11.39
CA LEU A 65 6.25 0.11 10.30
C LEU A 65 6.76 1.43 9.73
N ARG A 66 5.84 2.31 9.35
CA ARG A 66 6.17 3.61 8.75
C ARG A 66 7.06 4.46 9.64
N GLU A 67 6.75 4.52 10.94
CA GLU A 67 7.57 5.25 11.92
C GLU A 67 8.97 4.63 12.05
N ARG A 68 9.05 3.30 12.18
CA ARG A 68 10.33 2.61 12.40
C ARG A 68 11.25 2.69 11.18
N VAL A 69 10.74 2.43 9.97
CA VAL A 69 11.58 2.48 8.77
C VAL A 69 12.01 3.92 8.45
N THR A 70 11.13 4.92 8.69
CA THR A 70 11.49 6.34 8.53
C THR A 70 12.58 6.76 9.53
N THR A 71 12.45 6.34 10.78
CA THR A 71 13.46 6.64 11.81
C THR A 71 14.78 5.97 11.48
N ASP A 72 14.76 4.67 11.14
CA ASP A 72 15.98 3.91 10.85
C ASP A 72 16.75 4.50 9.66
N ILE A 73 16.05 4.81 8.56
CA ILE A 73 16.70 5.34 7.36
C ILE A 73 17.23 6.77 7.56
N ALA A 74 16.47 7.63 8.26
CA ALA A 74 16.86 9.01 8.52
C ALA A 74 18.07 9.11 9.47
N THR A 75 18.15 8.19 10.44
CA THR A 75 19.29 8.13 11.41
C THR A 75 20.44 7.26 10.94
N LYS A 76 20.31 6.59 9.77
CA LYS A 76 21.26 5.60 9.26
C LYS A 76 21.49 4.45 10.26
N GLY A 77 20.39 4.01 10.90
CA GLY A 77 20.41 3.02 11.97
C GLY A 77 20.87 1.62 11.54
N GLY A 78 20.60 1.23 10.28
CA GLY A 78 21.06 -0.03 9.70
C GLY A 78 20.39 -1.28 10.32
N GLN A 79 19.18 -1.14 10.87
CA GLN A 79 18.45 -2.26 11.46
C GLN A 79 17.89 -3.22 10.41
N PHE A 80 17.67 -2.73 9.20
CA PHE A 80 17.02 -3.48 8.12
C PHE A 80 17.90 -3.56 6.88
N ASP A 81 17.90 -4.73 6.23
CA ASP A 81 18.52 -4.93 4.93
C ASP A 81 17.51 -4.73 3.79
N ILE A 82 16.23 -5.00 4.06
CA ILE A 82 15.10 -4.71 3.17
C ILE A 82 14.00 -4.04 3.97
N MET A 83 13.42 -3.00 3.38
CA MET A 83 12.25 -2.29 3.93
C MET A 83 11.07 -2.41 2.96
N THR A 84 9.90 -2.75 3.49
CA THR A 84 8.64 -2.58 2.78
C THR A 84 8.20 -1.13 2.91
N ILE A 85 8.14 -0.41 1.79
CA ILE A 85 7.82 1.02 1.71
C ILE A 85 6.78 1.30 0.64
N GLY A 86 6.15 2.44 0.70
CA GLY A 86 5.17 2.88 -0.30
C GLY A 86 5.77 3.58 -1.51
N GLY A 87 4.93 3.80 -2.51
CA GLY A 87 5.24 4.66 -3.64
C GLY A 87 5.45 6.14 -3.25
N TYR A 88 5.08 6.52 -2.03
CA TYR A 88 5.36 7.82 -1.44
C TYR A 88 6.83 7.97 -1.01
N GLU A 89 7.34 7.00 -0.25
CA GLU A 89 8.68 7.04 0.32
C GLU A 89 9.78 6.84 -0.73
N ALA A 90 9.58 5.92 -1.67
CA ALA A 90 10.61 5.49 -2.61
C ALA A 90 11.25 6.65 -3.42
N PRO A 91 10.50 7.56 -4.06
CA PRO A 91 11.10 8.66 -4.80
C PRO A 91 11.75 9.72 -3.89
N ILE A 92 11.18 9.98 -2.71
CA ILE A 92 11.72 10.95 -1.75
C ILE A 92 13.07 10.45 -1.22
N TRP A 93 13.12 9.21 -0.75
CA TRP A 93 14.33 8.63 -0.16
C TRP A 93 15.40 8.29 -1.22
N GLY A 94 14.96 7.91 -2.43
CA GLY A 94 15.84 7.72 -3.58
C GLY A 94 16.59 9.00 -3.93
N LYS A 95 15.87 10.14 -4.01
CA LYS A 95 16.45 11.45 -4.28
C LYS A 95 17.42 11.91 -3.19
N GLN A 96 17.20 11.51 -1.95
CA GLN A 96 18.08 11.81 -0.82
C GLN A 96 19.32 10.88 -0.75
N GLY A 97 19.40 9.86 -1.61
CA GLY A 97 20.47 8.87 -1.59
C GLY A 97 20.39 7.92 -0.39
N TRP A 98 19.22 7.76 0.19
CA TRP A 98 19.00 6.89 1.34
C TRP A 98 18.72 5.43 0.93
N LEU A 99 18.34 5.19 -0.32
CA LEU A 99 18.09 3.88 -0.90
C LEU A 99 19.19 3.49 -1.88
N ALA A 100 19.51 2.22 -1.96
CA ALA A 100 20.33 1.65 -3.02
C ALA A 100 19.51 1.48 -4.31
N PRO A 101 20.07 1.75 -5.49
CA PRO A 101 19.42 1.45 -6.76
C PRO A 101 19.20 -0.06 -6.93
N VAL A 102 18.10 -0.43 -7.60
CA VAL A 102 17.70 -1.82 -7.84
C VAL A 102 17.36 -2.08 -9.32
N ASP A 103 18.00 -1.33 -10.22
CA ASP A 103 17.91 -1.47 -11.67
C ASP A 103 18.87 -2.50 -12.27
N ASP A 104 19.56 -3.27 -11.44
CA ASP A 104 20.56 -4.27 -11.76
C ASP A 104 20.26 -5.70 -11.24
N LEU A 105 18.97 -6.06 -11.16
CA LEU A 105 18.55 -7.40 -10.72
C LEU A 105 18.79 -8.51 -11.78
N GLY A 106 19.36 -8.16 -12.92
CA GLY A 106 19.68 -9.04 -14.03
C GLY A 106 18.68 -8.95 -15.18
N ASP A 107 19.12 -9.36 -16.38
CA ASP A 107 18.33 -9.25 -17.62
C ASP A 107 17.05 -10.11 -17.57
N ASP A 108 17.08 -11.21 -16.84
CA ASP A 108 15.98 -12.16 -16.66
C ASP A 108 14.90 -11.66 -15.68
N TYR A 109 15.13 -10.53 -14.99
CA TYR A 109 14.11 -9.93 -14.13
C TYR A 109 12.92 -9.35 -14.94
N ASP A 110 13.16 -8.99 -16.21
CA ASP A 110 12.16 -8.44 -17.12
C ASP A 110 11.47 -7.16 -16.59
N TYR A 111 12.25 -6.09 -16.48
CA TYR A 111 11.72 -4.77 -16.08
C TYR A 111 10.67 -4.21 -17.06
N ALA A 112 10.64 -4.67 -18.31
CA ALA A 112 9.68 -4.23 -19.31
C ALA A 112 8.27 -4.78 -19.06
N ASP A 113 8.17 -5.86 -18.28
CA ASP A 113 6.90 -6.44 -17.84
C ASP A 113 6.23 -5.67 -16.70
N LEU A 114 6.98 -4.83 -15.97
CA LEU A 114 6.39 -3.98 -14.93
C LEU A 114 5.42 -2.97 -15.54
N LEU A 115 4.34 -2.67 -14.84
CA LEU A 115 3.40 -1.61 -15.22
C LEU A 115 4.11 -0.26 -15.22
N GLU A 116 4.08 0.43 -16.36
CA GLU A 116 4.88 1.64 -16.58
C GLU A 116 4.59 2.77 -15.58
N PRO A 117 3.33 3.10 -15.22
CA PRO A 117 3.07 4.15 -14.24
C PRO A 117 3.70 3.86 -12.87
N ILE A 118 3.73 2.59 -12.47
CA ILE A 118 4.29 2.19 -11.18
C ILE A 118 5.81 2.26 -11.21
N LYS A 119 6.43 1.69 -12.25
CA LYS A 119 7.88 1.77 -12.44
C LYS A 119 8.36 3.22 -12.50
N ALA A 120 7.64 4.08 -13.24
CA ALA A 120 7.96 5.51 -13.34
C ALA A 120 7.90 6.21 -11.97
N GLY A 121 6.88 5.90 -11.14
CA GLY A 121 6.75 6.45 -9.79
C GLY A 121 7.87 6.04 -8.82
N LEU A 122 8.56 4.93 -9.09
CA LEU A 122 9.67 4.42 -8.27
C LEU A 122 11.06 4.79 -8.84
N THR A 123 11.08 5.51 -9.97
CA THR A 123 12.31 5.89 -10.68
C THR A 123 12.63 7.37 -10.44
N VAL A 124 13.86 7.66 -10.04
CA VAL A 124 14.38 9.02 -9.85
C VAL A 124 15.71 9.13 -10.60
N ASP A 125 15.86 10.17 -11.40
CA ASP A 125 17.07 10.43 -12.20
C ASP A 125 17.53 9.21 -13.02
N GLY A 126 16.58 8.46 -13.56
CA GLY A 126 16.81 7.29 -14.40
C GLY A 126 17.17 5.99 -13.63
N LYS A 127 17.15 6.00 -12.29
CA LYS A 127 17.42 4.84 -11.44
C LYS A 127 16.19 4.39 -10.69
N LEU A 128 15.95 3.08 -10.65
CA LEU A 128 14.89 2.47 -9.87
C LEU A 128 15.35 2.26 -8.42
N TYR A 129 14.59 2.75 -7.44
CA TYR A 129 14.96 2.68 -6.01
C TYR A 129 14.13 1.71 -5.17
N ALA A 130 13.11 1.13 -5.75
CA ALA A 130 12.34 0.05 -5.13
C ALA A 130 11.71 -0.82 -6.22
N VAL A 131 11.45 -2.09 -5.93
CA VAL A 131 10.68 -2.96 -6.82
C VAL A 131 9.26 -3.12 -6.31
N PRO A 132 8.23 -3.02 -7.16
CA PRO A 132 6.85 -3.15 -6.72
C PRO A 132 6.56 -4.61 -6.36
N PHE A 133 6.02 -4.83 -5.16
CA PHE A 133 5.59 -6.14 -4.71
C PHE A 133 4.10 -6.36 -4.98
N TYR A 134 3.25 -5.40 -4.63
CA TYR A 134 1.88 -5.31 -5.15
C TYR A 134 1.43 -3.86 -5.27
N THR A 135 0.50 -3.64 -6.19
CA THR A 135 -0.07 -2.31 -6.45
C THR A 135 -1.58 -2.40 -6.38
N GLU A 136 -2.19 -1.36 -5.86
CA GLU A 136 -3.62 -1.29 -5.61
C GLU A 136 -4.21 0.06 -5.98
N SER A 137 -5.49 0.06 -6.24
CA SER A 137 -6.37 1.22 -6.22
C SER A 137 -7.38 1.05 -5.09
N SER A 138 -8.45 1.82 -5.09
CA SER A 138 -9.60 1.61 -4.21
C SER A 138 -10.87 1.34 -5.01
N PHE A 139 -11.80 0.64 -4.39
CA PHE A 139 -13.10 0.31 -4.95
C PHE A 139 -14.15 0.10 -3.84
N THR A 140 -15.40 -0.10 -4.22
CA THR A 140 -16.49 -0.42 -3.30
C THR A 140 -16.79 -1.89 -3.38
N LEU A 141 -16.54 -2.62 -2.31
CA LEU A 141 -17.05 -3.97 -2.09
C LEU A 141 -18.45 -3.89 -1.47
N TYR A 142 -19.36 -4.76 -1.89
CA TYR A 142 -20.70 -4.80 -1.32
C TYR A 142 -21.30 -6.20 -1.28
N ARG A 143 -22.19 -6.43 -0.34
CA ARG A 143 -22.95 -7.66 -0.16
C ARG A 143 -24.12 -7.70 -1.16
N LYS A 144 -23.86 -8.33 -2.31
CA LYS A 144 -24.86 -8.46 -3.38
C LYS A 144 -26.16 -9.10 -2.89
N ASP A 145 -26.07 -10.12 -2.05
CA ASP A 145 -27.22 -10.79 -1.46
C ASP A 145 -28.10 -9.86 -0.62
N LEU A 146 -27.50 -8.93 0.15
CA LEU A 146 -28.24 -7.95 0.93
C LEU A 146 -28.89 -6.88 0.02
N PHE A 147 -28.20 -6.48 -1.04
CA PHE A 147 -28.74 -5.56 -2.05
C PHE A 147 -29.93 -6.18 -2.77
N ASP A 148 -29.80 -7.43 -3.24
CA ASP A 148 -30.88 -8.17 -3.90
C ASP A 148 -32.11 -8.31 -2.98
N ALA A 149 -31.89 -8.69 -1.70
CA ALA A 149 -32.94 -8.83 -0.71
C ALA A 149 -33.70 -7.51 -0.39
N ALA A 150 -32.99 -6.38 -0.49
CA ALA A 150 -33.56 -5.04 -0.28
C ALA A 150 -34.11 -4.40 -1.55
N GLY A 151 -34.04 -5.07 -2.72
CA GLY A 151 -34.43 -4.52 -4.00
C GLY A 151 -33.56 -3.34 -4.46
N LEU A 152 -32.30 -3.30 -4.05
CA LEU A 152 -31.34 -2.26 -4.38
C LEU A 152 -30.44 -2.69 -5.56
N THR A 153 -30.01 -1.71 -6.35
CA THR A 153 -29.04 -1.92 -7.43
C THR A 153 -27.87 -0.99 -7.23
N MET A 154 -26.66 -1.56 -7.19
CA MET A 154 -25.42 -0.79 -7.13
C MET A 154 -25.04 -0.35 -8.54
N PRO A 155 -24.88 0.96 -8.82
CA PRO A 155 -24.40 1.43 -10.12
C PRO A 155 -22.91 1.16 -10.30
N ASP A 156 -22.42 1.24 -11.55
CA ASP A 156 -20.99 1.05 -11.88
C ASP A 156 -20.06 2.03 -11.16
N GLN A 157 -20.57 3.23 -10.91
CA GLN A 157 -19.89 4.25 -10.11
C GLN A 157 -20.91 5.00 -9.26
N PRO A 158 -21.08 4.63 -7.99
CA PRO A 158 -22.04 5.27 -7.09
C PRO A 158 -21.61 6.68 -6.69
N THR A 159 -22.58 7.49 -6.26
CA THR A 159 -22.28 8.72 -5.54
C THR A 159 -22.21 8.47 -4.02
N TYR A 160 -21.53 9.35 -3.26
CA TYR A 160 -21.54 9.27 -1.80
C TYR A 160 -22.95 9.43 -1.21
N GLU A 161 -23.86 10.16 -1.89
CA GLU A 161 -25.26 10.22 -1.51
C GLU A 161 -25.97 8.87 -1.62
N GLN A 162 -25.75 8.15 -2.73
CA GLN A 162 -26.26 6.78 -2.89
C GLN A 162 -25.67 5.81 -1.87
N ILE A 163 -24.37 5.91 -1.60
CA ILE A 163 -23.71 5.10 -0.56
C ILE A 163 -24.38 5.33 0.81
N LYS A 164 -24.67 6.59 1.17
CA LYS A 164 -25.36 6.93 2.42
C LYS A 164 -26.78 6.36 2.46
N GLU A 165 -27.51 6.47 1.37
CA GLU A 165 -28.86 5.90 1.24
C GLU A 165 -28.83 4.36 1.43
N TYR A 166 -27.90 3.68 0.76
CA TYR A 166 -27.76 2.23 0.89
C TYR A 166 -27.31 1.83 2.30
N ALA A 167 -26.37 2.55 2.89
CA ALA A 167 -25.93 2.29 4.26
C ALA A 167 -27.10 2.39 5.25
N ALA A 168 -27.94 3.40 5.11
CA ALA A 168 -29.14 3.57 5.95
C ALA A 168 -30.12 2.39 5.82
N LYS A 169 -30.38 1.94 4.59
CA LYS A 169 -31.31 0.83 4.31
C LYS A 169 -30.77 -0.54 4.75
N LEU A 170 -29.46 -0.73 4.73
CA LEU A 170 -28.82 -2.03 4.98
C LEU A 170 -28.30 -2.17 6.40
N THR A 171 -28.40 -1.16 7.26
CA THR A 171 -27.99 -1.24 8.65
C THR A 171 -29.02 -1.96 9.50
N ASP A 172 -28.60 -3.04 10.19
CA ASP A 172 -29.37 -3.70 11.22
C ASP A 172 -28.46 -3.98 12.44
N LYS A 173 -28.40 -2.99 13.34
CA LYS A 173 -27.52 -3.07 14.54
C LYS A 173 -27.90 -4.23 15.46
N SER A 174 -29.15 -4.73 15.42
CA SER A 174 -29.59 -5.88 16.24
C SER A 174 -28.92 -7.18 15.78
N LYS A 175 -28.53 -7.26 14.51
CA LYS A 175 -27.81 -8.39 13.90
C LYS A 175 -26.30 -8.12 13.77
N GLN A 176 -25.79 -7.02 14.31
CA GLN A 176 -24.43 -6.55 14.09
C GLN A 176 -24.10 -6.40 12.59
N GLN A 177 -25.12 -6.05 11.79
CA GLN A 177 -24.95 -5.72 10.38
C GLN A 177 -24.84 -4.21 10.22
N TYR A 178 -23.68 -3.76 9.80
CA TYR A 178 -23.36 -2.36 9.55
C TYR A 178 -23.53 -2.04 8.07
N GLY A 179 -24.15 -0.92 7.76
CA GLY A 179 -24.38 -0.51 6.37
C GLY A 179 -23.08 -0.25 5.63
N ILE A 180 -22.06 0.23 6.36
CA ILE A 180 -20.76 0.52 5.78
C ILE A 180 -19.63 0.33 6.80
N CYS A 181 -18.47 -0.13 6.33
CA CYS A 181 -17.21 -0.09 7.05
C CYS A 181 -16.22 0.81 6.30
N LEU A 182 -15.52 1.68 7.03
CA LEU A 182 -14.48 2.57 6.53
C LEU A 182 -13.37 2.65 7.57
N ARG A 183 -12.16 3.01 7.17
CA ARG A 183 -11.05 3.22 8.10
C ARG A 183 -11.32 4.44 8.97
N GLY A 184 -11.38 4.25 10.28
CA GLY A 184 -11.51 5.33 11.28
C GLY A 184 -10.25 5.49 12.14
N LYS A 185 -9.33 4.50 12.11
CA LYS A 185 -8.06 4.52 12.80
C LYS A 185 -7.19 5.66 12.27
N PRO A 186 -6.64 6.53 13.15
CA PRO A 186 -5.86 7.67 12.70
C PRO A 186 -4.52 7.25 12.09
N GLY A 187 -4.14 7.91 11.00
CA GLY A 187 -2.87 7.73 10.32
C GLY A 187 -2.95 8.16 8.87
N TRP A 188 -1.84 8.65 8.33
CA TRP A 188 -1.83 9.10 6.94
C TRP A 188 -2.06 7.96 5.94
N GLY A 189 -1.62 6.73 6.26
CA GLY A 189 -1.88 5.52 5.49
C GLY A 189 -3.14 4.77 5.94
N GLU A 190 -3.79 5.18 7.02
CA GLU A 190 -5.02 4.61 7.55
C GLU A 190 -6.24 5.45 7.13
N ASN A 191 -6.89 6.17 8.05
CA ASN A 191 -8.09 6.93 7.71
C ASN A 191 -7.85 7.97 6.61
N MET A 192 -6.66 8.59 6.54
CA MET A 192 -6.38 9.60 5.53
C MET A 192 -6.17 9.02 4.13
N ALA A 193 -5.83 7.73 3.98
CA ALA A 193 -5.82 7.10 2.67
C ALA A 193 -7.21 7.12 2.03
N PHE A 194 -8.26 6.75 2.78
CA PHE A 194 -9.65 6.85 2.33
C PHE A 194 -10.12 8.30 2.24
N LEU A 195 -9.91 9.09 3.30
CA LEU A 195 -10.39 10.47 3.37
C LEU A 195 -9.78 11.38 2.29
N GLY A 196 -8.51 11.15 1.93
CA GLY A 196 -7.88 11.87 0.82
C GLY A 196 -8.66 11.71 -0.48
N THR A 197 -9.08 10.49 -0.81
CA THR A 197 -9.87 10.22 -2.02
C THR A 197 -11.30 10.74 -1.90
N MET A 198 -11.92 10.66 -0.72
CA MET A 198 -13.24 11.23 -0.50
C MET A 198 -13.22 12.75 -0.66
N VAL A 199 -12.28 13.44 -0.04
CA VAL A 199 -12.09 14.90 -0.18
C VAL A 199 -11.84 15.29 -1.63
N ASN A 200 -10.99 14.57 -2.35
CA ASN A 200 -10.75 14.78 -3.78
C ASN A 200 -12.05 14.70 -4.59
N ALA A 201 -12.87 13.65 -4.33
CA ALA A 201 -14.16 13.47 -5.00
C ALA A 201 -15.14 14.61 -4.73
N TYR A 202 -15.09 15.23 -3.54
CA TYR A 202 -15.86 16.43 -3.21
C TYR A 202 -15.27 17.73 -3.79
N GLY A 203 -14.18 17.64 -4.55
CA GLY A 203 -13.50 18.80 -5.15
C GLY A 203 -12.54 19.52 -4.21
N GLY A 204 -12.25 18.94 -3.06
CA GLY A 204 -11.27 19.48 -2.11
C GLY A 204 -9.83 19.22 -2.54
N ARG A 205 -8.90 19.97 -1.97
CA ARG A 205 -7.45 19.82 -2.17
C ARG A 205 -6.71 20.11 -0.88
N TRP A 206 -5.50 19.57 -0.74
CA TRP A 206 -4.66 19.82 0.42
C TRP A 206 -4.14 21.26 0.44
N PHE A 207 -3.63 21.72 -0.70
CA PHE A 207 -3.00 23.04 -0.86
C PHE A 207 -3.49 23.73 -2.13
N ASP A 208 -3.58 25.04 -2.10
CA ASP A 208 -3.76 25.87 -3.29
C ASP A 208 -2.42 26.04 -4.03
N MET A 209 -2.41 26.75 -5.16
CA MET A 209 -1.21 26.94 -5.97
C MET A 209 -0.08 27.73 -5.27
N ASP A 210 -0.40 28.42 -4.18
CA ASP A 210 0.55 29.14 -3.30
C ASP A 210 0.98 28.30 -2.09
N TRP A 211 0.67 26.97 -2.09
CA TRP A 211 0.94 26.05 -1.01
C TRP A 211 0.19 26.34 0.31
N LYS A 212 -0.82 27.21 0.29
CA LYS A 212 -1.64 27.46 1.46
C LYS A 212 -2.60 26.29 1.68
N PRO A 213 -2.66 25.74 2.91
CA PRO A 213 -3.56 24.62 3.21
C PRO A 213 -5.03 25.04 3.01
N GLN A 214 -5.83 24.06 2.57
CA GLN A 214 -7.27 24.26 2.24
C GLN A 214 -8.18 23.37 3.10
N LEU A 215 -7.74 22.98 4.31
CA LEU A 215 -8.39 21.96 5.13
C LEU A 215 -9.69 22.43 5.77
N ASN A 216 -9.90 23.74 5.90
CA ASN A 216 -11.16 24.35 6.38
C ASN A 216 -12.06 24.86 5.26
N SER A 217 -11.79 24.47 4.00
CA SER A 217 -12.64 24.82 2.85
C SER A 217 -13.96 24.05 2.85
N GLU A 218 -14.98 24.57 2.14
CA GLU A 218 -16.30 23.91 2.06
C GLU A 218 -16.25 22.45 1.56
N PRO A 219 -15.44 22.07 0.51
CA PRO A 219 -15.34 20.68 0.12
C PRO A 219 -14.81 19.76 1.24
N TRP A 220 -13.81 20.21 2.00
CA TRP A 220 -13.32 19.47 3.16
C TRP A 220 -14.37 19.33 4.24
N LYS A 221 -15.03 20.41 4.62
CA LYS A 221 -16.08 20.39 5.65
C LYS A 221 -17.20 19.44 5.27
N LYS A 222 -17.66 19.49 4.02
CA LYS A 222 -18.71 18.61 3.53
C LYS A 222 -18.28 17.16 3.55
N ALA A 223 -17.09 16.84 3.00
CA ALA A 223 -16.58 15.49 2.95
C ALA A 223 -16.41 14.88 4.36
N ILE A 224 -15.81 15.62 5.29
CA ILE A 224 -15.57 15.11 6.65
C ILE A 224 -16.87 15.04 7.46
N THR A 225 -17.81 15.96 7.27
CA THR A 225 -19.15 15.88 7.90
C THR A 225 -19.90 14.64 7.43
N ASP A 226 -19.90 14.37 6.12
CA ASP A 226 -20.57 13.19 5.54
C ASP A 226 -19.88 11.89 6.01
N TYR A 227 -18.54 11.86 6.11
CA TYR A 227 -17.80 10.73 6.64
C TYR A 227 -18.13 10.43 8.11
N VAL A 228 -18.13 11.47 8.97
CA VAL A 228 -18.44 11.32 10.40
C VAL A 228 -19.86 10.85 10.59
N ALA A 229 -20.81 11.40 9.84
CA ALA A 229 -22.22 10.99 9.88
C ALA A 229 -22.37 9.53 9.38
N LEU A 230 -21.74 9.18 8.26
CA LEU A 230 -21.81 7.86 7.64
C LEU A 230 -21.34 6.76 8.60
N LEU A 231 -20.15 6.93 9.19
CA LEU A 231 -19.61 5.96 10.16
C LEU A 231 -20.32 6.00 11.51
N GLY A 232 -20.69 7.17 12.00
CA GLY A 232 -21.35 7.32 13.29
C GLY A 232 -22.76 6.71 13.30
N GLU A 233 -23.50 6.85 12.19
CA GLU A 233 -24.86 6.33 12.07
C GLU A 233 -24.92 4.88 11.61
N TYR A 234 -24.10 4.49 10.63
CA TYR A 234 -24.21 3.23 9.90
C TYR A 234 -22.99 2.31 10.00
N GLY A 235 -21.91 2.77 10.61
CA GLY A 235 -20.68 2.02 10.81
C GLY A 235 -20.63 1.21 12.12
N PRO A 236 -19.57 0.41 12.29
CA PRO A 236 -19.35 -0.36 13.51
C PRO A 236 -19.04 0.54 14.71
N GLN A 237 -19.47 0.12 15.90
CA GLN A 237 -19.02 0.76 17.12
C GLN A 237 -17.49 0.64 17.26
N GLY A 238 -16.85 1.71 17.71
CA GLY A 238 -15.40 1.74 17.84
C GLY A 238 -14.66 1.85 16.51
N ALA A 239 -15.30 2.36 15.46
CA ALA A 239 -14.70 2.55 14.13
C ALA A 239 -13.36 3.29 14.15
N THR A 240 -13.11 4.14 15.17
CA THR A 240 -11.82 4.83 15.38
C THR A 240 -10.63 3.91 15.66
N ALA A 241 -10.87 2.64 15.95
CA ALA A 241 -9.83 1.62 16.10
C ALA A 241 -9.65 0.76 14.84
N ASN A 242 -10.55 0.89 13.85
CA ASN A 242 -10.55 0.04 12.66
C ASN A 242 -9.72 0.68 11.53
N GLY A 243 -8.65 -0.01 11.17
CA GLY A 243 -7.88 0.22 9.96
C GLY A 243 -8.26 -0.77 8.86
N PHE A 244 -7.32 -1.04 7.96
CA PHE A 244 -7.53 -1.97 6.84
C PHE A 244 -7.86 -3.39 7.32
N ASN A 245 -7.03 -3.97 8.19
CA ASN A 245 -7.13 -5.37 8.59
C ASN A 245 -8.39 -5.66 9.41
N GLU A 246 -8.80 -4.74 10.28
CA GLU A 246 -10.01 -4.84 11.09
C GLU A 246 -11.25 -4.80 10.19
N ASN A 247 -11.33 -3.85 9.25
CA ASN A 247 -12.45 -3.75 8.32
C ASN A 247 -12.51 -4.93 7.35
N GLN A 248 -11.35 -5.41 6.87
CA GLN A 248 -11.30 -6.63 6.05
C GLN A 248 -11.88 -7.83 6.79
N THR A 249 -11.58 -7.97 8.08
CA THR A 249 -12.13 -9.03 8.92
C THR A 249 -13.63 -8.87 9.11
N LEU A 250 -14.12 -7.66 9.42
CA LEU A 250 -15.55 -7.38 9.56
C LEU A 250 -16.31 -7.68 8.27
N PHE A 251 -15.77 -7.30 7.12
CA PHE A 251 -16.40 -7.57 5.82
C PHE A 251 -16.39 -9.08 5.49
N ALA A 252 -15.25 -9.74 5.65
CA ALA A 252 -15.11 -11.18 5.37
C ALA A 252 -15.99 -12.07 6.28
N THR A 253 -16.30 -11.61 7.50
CA THR A 253 -17.21 -12.28 8.43
C THR A 253 -18.68 -11.86 8.26
N GLY A 254 -18.99 -10.97 7.31
CA GLY A 254 -20.36 -10.62 6.93
C GLY A 254 -20.99 -9.49 7.72
N HIS A 255 -20.22 -8.77 8.55
CA HIS A 255 -20.75 -7.67 9.37
C HIS A 255 -20.94 -6.36 8.62
N CYS A 256 -20.29 -6.16 7.47
CA CYS A 256 -20.42 -4.95 6.67
C CYS A 256 -21.21 -5.21 5.39
N ALA A 257 -22.25 -4.41 5.11
CA ALA A 257 -22.98 -4.47 3.84
C ALA A 257 -22.18 -3.85 2.68
N MET A 258 -21.39 -2.81 2.98
CA MET A 258 -20.46 -2.16 2.04
C MET A 258 -19.13 -1.89 2.74
N TRP A 259 -18.06 -1.89 1.94
CA TRP A 259 -16.72 -1.51 2.38
C TRP A 259 -15.98 -0.84 1.22
N ILE A 260 -15.51 0.40 1.43
CA ILE A 260 -14.75 1.15 0.43
C ILE A 260 -13.30 1.16 0.91
N ASP A 261 -12.42 0.46 0.19
CA ASP A 261 -11.04 0.30 0.60
C ASP A 261 -10.16 -0.22 -0.56
N ALA A 262 -8.92 -0.61 -0.24
CA ALA A 262 -7.92 -1.13 -1.15
C ALA A 262 -8.41 -2.32 -1.97
N THR A 263 -8.09 -2.31 -3.26
CA THR A 263 -8.43 -3.42 -4.16
C THR A 263 -7.68 -4.71 -3.83
N SER A 264 -6.55 -4.63 -3.12
CA SER A 264 -5.81 -5.79 -2.58
C SER A 264 -6.63 -6.62 -1.59
N ALA A 265 -7.64 -6.01 -0.95
CA ALA A 265 -8.59 -6.73 -0.10
C ALA A 265 -9.28 -7.91 -0.80
N ALA A 266 -9.44 -7.84 -2.12
CA ALA A 266 -10.14 -8.83 -2.92
C ALA A 266 -9.54 -10.23 -2.79
N GLY A 267 -8.22 -10.36 -2.70
CA GLY A 267 -7.54 -11.64 -2.54
C GLY A 267 -8.08 -12.47 -1.37
N ARG A 268 -8.39 -11.80 -0.25
CA ARG A 268 -8.95 -12.46 0.94
C ARG A 268 -10.48 -12.58 0.90
N VAL A 269 -11.19 -11.52 0.51
CA VAL A 269 -12.65 -11.53 0.63
C VAL A 269 -13.34 -12.39 -0.41
N TYR A 270 -12.70 -12.67 -1.54
CA TYR A 270 -13.15 -13.62 -2.55
C TYR A 270 -12.64 -15.07 -2.33
N ASP A 271 -11.74 -15.29 -1.36
CA ASP A 271 -11.28 -16.63 -1.02
C ASP A 271 -12.28 -17.32 -0.06
N PRO A 272 -12.97 -18.42 -0.48
CA PRO A 272 -13.93 -19.10 0.36
C PRO A 272 -13.31 -19.78 1.59
N LYS A 273 -11.97 -19.92 1.64
CA LYS A 273 -11.27 -20.43 2.83
C LYS A 273 -11.10 -19.36 3.90
N GLN A 274 -11.18 -18.08 3.55
CA GLN A 274 -10.91 -16.94 4.42
C GLN A 274 -12.11 -16.01 4.61
N SER A 275 -13.16 -16.14 3.79
CA SER A 275 -14.33 -15.30 3.80
C SER A 275 -15.63 -16.11 3.85
N GLN A 276 -16.50 -15.76 4.79
CA GLN A 276 -17.83 -16.36 4.92
C GLN A 276 -18.84 -15.84 3.89
N VAL A 277 -18.44 -14.81 3.14
CA VAL A 277 -19.27 -14.10 2.18
C VAL A 277 -18.71 -14.10 0.76
N ALA A 278 -17.69 -14.91 0.49
CA ALA A 278 -16.97 -14.92 -0.79
C ALA A 278 -17.89 -15.10 -2.02
N ASP A 279 -18.98 -15.87 -1.89
CA ASP A 279 -19.99 -16.14 -2.93
C ASP A 279 -21.17 -15.15 -2.93
N LYS A 280 -21.17 -14.16 -2.01
CA LYS A 280 -22.26 -13.21 -1.76
C LYS A 280 -21.92 -11.76 -2.05
N ILE A 281 -20.72 -11.52 -2.51
CA ILE A 281 -20.18 -10.18 -2.70
C ILE A 281 -20.03 -9.82 -4.17
N ALA A 282 -20.04 -8.52 -4.42
CA ALA A 282 -19.66 -7.93 -5.67
C ALA A 282 -18.83 -6.67 -5.40
N PHE A 283 -18.35 -6.04 -6.46
CA PHE A 283 -17.56 -4.83 -6.40
C PHE A 283 -18.04 -3.82 -7.44
N THR A 284 -17.73 -2.56 -7.20
CA THR A 284 -17.89 -1.48 -8.16
C THR A 284 -16.83 -0.40 -7.90
N ARG A 285 -16.74 0.58 -8.79
CA ARG A 285 -15.76 1.68 -8.65
C ARG A 285 -15.97 2.46 -7.36
N SER A 286 -14.94 3.20 -6.91
CA SER A 286 -15.04 4.12 -5.79
C SER A 286 -16.10 5.18 -6.03
N PRO A 287 -16.78 5.65 -4.95
CA PRO A 287 -17.82 6.67 -5.06
C PRO A 287 -17.27 8.01 -5.53
N ILE A 288 -18.14 8.79 -6.16
CA ILE A 288 -17.89 10.17 -6.57
C ILE A 288 -18.85 11.14 -5.88
N ALA A 289 -18.52 12.42 -5.94
CA ALA A 289 -19.40 13.53 -5.58
C ALA A 289 -19.39 14.60 -6.69
N GLU A 290 -18.51 15.60 -6.58
CA GLU A 290 -18.38 16.68 -7.58
C GLU A 290 -17.50 16.26 -8.77
N THR A 291 -16.60 15.30 -8.59
CA THR A 291 -15.68 14.83 -9.61
C THR A 291 -15.28 13.37 -9.41
N ALA A 292 -14.89 12.71 -10.49
CA ALA A 292 -14.27 11.39 -10.46
C ALA A 292 -12.74 11.46 -10.26
N ASN A 293 -12.13 12.65 -10.45
CA ASN A 293 -10.70 12.82 -10.29
C ASN A 293 -10.30 12.51 -8.85
N GLY A 294 -9.34 11.59 -8.68
CA GLY A 294 -8.81 11.18 -7.38
C GLY A 294 -9.80 10.49 -6.44
N SER A 295 -10.97 10.06 -6.94
CA SER A 295 -11.94 9.28 -6.16
C SER A 295 -11.45 7.87 -5.82
N SER A 296 -10.47 7.38 -6.57
CA SER A 296 -9.76 6.12 -6.29
C SER A 296 -8.29 6.41 -6.10
N TRP A 297 -7.67 5.78 -5.11
CA TRP A 297 -6.25 6.00 -4.87
C TRP A 297 -5.33 5.25 -5.84
N SER A 298 -4.07 5.58 -5.81
CA SER A 298 -2.99 4.86 -6.49
C SER A 298 -1.89 4.60 -5.47
N TRP A 299 -1.65 3.34 -5.17
CA TRP A 299 -0.67 2.94 -4.18
C TRP A 299 0.10 1.71 -4.61
N SER A 300 1.38 1.65 -4.26
CA SER A 300 2.18 0.43 -4.35
C SER A 300 2.94 0.19 -3.05
N TRP A 301 2.93 -1.05 -2.61
CA TRP A 301 3.86 -1.55 -1.62
C TRP A 301 5.06 -2.14 -2.32
N ASN A 302 6.23 -1.69 -1.94
CA ASN A 302 7.47 -1.95 -2.65
C ASN A 302 8.52 -2.48 -1.69
N LEU A 303 9.47 -3.24 -2.20
CA LEU A 303 10.66 -3.69 -1.49
C LEU A 303 11.84 -2.81 -1.88
N ALA A 304 12.51 -2.23 -0.90
CA ALA A 304 13.64 -1.34 -1.08
C ALA A 304 14.82 -1.73 -0.19
N ILE A 305 16.03 -1.39 -0.61
CA ILE A 305 17.26 -1.66 0.12
C ILE A 305 17.80 -0.33 0.65
N PRO A 306 17.93 -0.14 1.98
CA PRO A 306 18.61 1.02 2.53
C PRO A 306 20.05 1.09 2.05
N ALA A 307 20.53 2.28 1.71
CA ALA A 307 21.93 2.49 1.28
C ALA A 307 22.96 2.11 2.38
N THR A 308 22.51 1.94 3.63
CA THR A 308 23.32 1.51 4.77
C THR A 308 23.49 -0.01 4.87
N SER A 309 22.69 -0.80 4.15
CA SER A 309 22.81 -2.27 4.19
C SER A 309 24.17 -2.73 3.66
N GLN A 310 24.81 -3.60 4.40
CA GLN A 310 26.07 -4.24 4.00
C GLN A 310 25.84 -5.55 3.24
N LYS A 311 24.56 -5.93 3.03
CA LYS A 311 24.13 -7.20 2.42
C LYS A 311 23.31 -6.96 1.15
N ALA A 312 23.67 -5.91 0.40
CA ALA A 312 22.90 -5.47 -0.76
C ALA A 312 22.72 -6.56 -1.82
N ASP A 313 23.74 -7.40 -2.05
CA ASP A 313 23.66 -8.45 -3.07
C ASP A 313 22.67 -9.56 -2.66
N VAL A 314 22.67 -9.97 -1.39
CA VAL A 314 21.71 -10.95 -0.86
C VAL A 314 20.30 -10.34 -0.84
N ALA A 315 20.17 -9.07 -0.46
CA ALA A 315 18.90 -8.34 -0.49
C ALA A 315 18.35 -8.25 -1.92
N LYS A 316 19.18 -7.93 -2.93
CA LYS A 316 18.78 -7.92 -4.35
C LYS A 316 18.32 -9.30 -4.82
N SER A 317 18.99 -10.37 -4.40
CA SER A 317 18.56 -11.75 -4.70
C SER A 317 17.14 -12.02 -4.19
N PHE A 318 16.83 -11.58 -2.95
CA PHE A 318 15.48 -11.71 -2.39
C PHE A 318 14.45 -10.85 -3.14
N LEU A 319 14.76 -9.58 -3.42
CA LEU A 319 13.88 -8.70 -4.20
C LEU A 319 13.51 -9.34 -5.54
N LYS A 320 14.52 -9.84 -6.27
CA LYS A 320 14.34 -10.52 -7.55
C LYS A 320 13.39 -11.72 -7.40
N TRP A 321 13.64 -12.59 -6.41
CA TRP A 321 12.81 -13.76 -6.16
C TRP A 321 11.37 -13.37 -5.82
N ALA A 322 11.17 -12.48 -4.82
CA ALA A 322 9.85 -12.13 -4.30
C ALA A 322 8.96 -11.37 -5.29
N THR A 323 9.54 -10.77 -6.32
CA THR A 323 8.80 -9.97 -7.32
C THR A 323 8.88 -10.54 -8.74
N SER A 324 9.36 -11.79 -8.87
CA SER A 324 9.48 -12.49 -10.15
C SER A 324 8.14 -13.03 -10.66
N LYS A 325 8.09 -13.38 -11.94
CA LYS A 325 6.97 -14.13 -12.54
C LYS A 325 6.81 -15.52 -11.89
N ASP A 326 7.92 -16.15 -11.52
CA ASP A 326 7.91 -17.45 -10.85
C ASP A 326 7.31 -17.38 -9.45
N TYR A 327 7.55 -16.28 -8.71
CA TYR A 327 6.91 -16.03 -7.44
C TYR A 327 5.38 -15.88 -7.62
N VAL A 328 4.94 -15.09 -8.60
CA VAL A 328 3.50 -14.94 -8.92
C VAL A 328 2.86 -16.30 -9.18
N LYS A 329 3.51 -17.15 -9.99
CA LYS A 329 3.04 -18.50 -10.27
C LYS A 329 3.03 -19.37 -9.01
N MET A 330 4.06 -19.31 -8.19
CA MET A 330 4.16 -20.04 -6.92
C MET A 330 2.99 -19.69 -5.98
N VAL A 331 2.62 -18.41 -5.86
CA VAL A 331 1.45 -17.98 -5.08
C VAL A 331 0.18 -18.58 -5.67
N GLY A 332 -0.03 -18.45 -6.99
CA GLY A 332 -1.23 -18.99 -7.66
C GLY A 332 -1.40 -20.49 -7.44
N GLU A 333 -0.33 -21.27 -7.52
CA GLU A 333 -0.34 -22.73 -7.37
C GLU A 333 -0.49 -23.19 -5.91
N SER A 334 0.09 -22.46 -4.93
CA SER A 334 0.10 -22.88 -3.53
C SER A 334 -1.02 -22.27 -2.69
N GLU A 335 -1.34 -20.99 -2.90
CA GLU A 335 -2.31 -20.25 -2.10
C GLU A 335 -3.64 -20.03 -2.84
N GLY A 336 -3.63 -20.19 -4.17
CA GLY A 336 -4.77 -19.94 -5.05
C GLY A 336 -4.59 -18.66 -5.88
N TRP A 337 -5.10 -18.68 -7.11
CA TRP A 337 -4.90 -17.60 -8.07
C TRP A 337 -5.54 -16.27 -7.66
N VAL A 338 -6.57 -16.27 -6.83
CA VAL A 338 -7.17 -15.06 -6.27
C VAL A 338 -6.23 -14.32 -5.30
N ALA A 339 -5.27 -15.02 -4.71
CA ALA A 339 -4.30 -14.48 -3.76
C ALA A 339 -2.99 -13.97 -4.40
N VAL A 340 -2.91 -14.00 -5.73
CA VAL A 340 -1.75 -13.50 -6.46
C VAL A 340 -1.60 -11.99 -6.24
N PRO A 341 -0.39 -11.48 -5.88
CA PRO A 341 -0.15 -10.05 -5.71
C PRO A 341 -0.54 -9.25 -6.96
N PRO A 342 -1.47 -8.29 -6.85
CA PRO A 342 -2.00 -7.58 -8.00
C PRO A 342 -1.08 -6.43 -8.45
N GLY A 343 -1.30 -5.91 -9.64
CA GLY A 343 -0.94 -4.56 -10.04
C GLY A 343 0.53 -4.30 -10.36
N THR A 344 1.39 -5.32 -10.47
CA THR A 344 2.82 -5.09 -10.72
C THR A 344 3.26 -5.43 -12.12
N ARG A 345 2.85 -6.58 -12.65
CA ARG A 345 3.31 -7.12 -13.93
C ARG A 345 2.18 -7.26 -14.94
N LYS A 346 2.44 -6.87 -16.20
CA LYS A 346 1.51 -7.07 -17.34
C LYS A 346 1.19 -8.54 -17.53
N SER A 347 2.20 -9.42 -17.41
CA SER A 347 2.06 -10.86 -17.56
C SER A 347 1.10 -11.48 -16.56
N THR A 348 0.98 -10.95 -15.33
CA THR A 348 0.02 -11.43 -14.33
C THR A 348 -1.41 -11.36 -14.85
N TYR A 349 -1.77 -10.25 -15.50
CA TYR A 349 -3.10 -10.03 -16.05
C TYR A 349 -3.40 -10.86 -17.32
N ALA A 350 -2.36 -11.40 -17.95
CA ALA A 350 -2.47 -12.29 -19.10
C ALA A 350 -2.65 -13.76 -18.72
N LEU A 351 -2.48 -14.13 -17.44
CA LEU A 351 -2.65 -15.50 -16.96
C LEU A 351 -4.13 -15.91 -16.95
N PRO A 352 -4.54 -16.94 -17.72
CA PRO A 352 -5.93 -17.39 -17.76
C PRO A 352 -6.48 -17.80 -16.39
N GLU A 353 -5.63 -18.41 -15.57
CA GLU A 353 -5.96 -18.84 -14.21
C GLU A 353 -6.29 -17.65 -13.31
N TYR A 354 -5.49 -16.57 -13.39
CA TYR A 354 -5.75 -15.34 -12.64
C TYR A 354 -7.02 -14.65 -13.11
N GLN A 355 -7.22 -14.50 -14.43
CA GLN A 355 -8.44 -13.92 -15.00
C GLN A 355 -9.70 -14.66 -14.55
N LYS A 356 -9.64 -15.99 -14.49
CA LYS A 356 -10.76 -16.82 -14.03
C LYS A 356 -11.03 -16.68 -12.54
N ALA A 357 -9.99 -16.57 -11.71
CA ALA A 357 -10.10 -16.54 -10.26
C ALA A 357 -10.41 -15.14 -9.72
N ALA A 358 -10.00 -14.08 -10.44
CA ALA A 358 -10.07 -12.69 -10.02
C ALA A 358 -11.01 -11.87 -10.92
N PRO A 359 -12.34 -11.95 -10.75
CA PRO A 359 -13.30 -11.23 -11.61
C PRO A 359 -13.13 -9.70 -11.56
N PHE A 360 -12.45 -9.19 -10.54
CA PHE A 360 -12.13 -7.79 -10.32
C PHE A 360 -10.85 -7.33 -11.06
N ALA A 361 -10.03 -8.25 -11.60
CA ALA A 361 -8.67 -7.95 -12.08
C ALA A 361 -8.64 -6.82 -13.12
N GLU A 362 -9.53 -6.87 -14.12
CA GLU A 362 -9.60 -5.84 -15.17
C GLU A 362 -9.98 -4.47 -14.60
N THR A 363 -10.96 -4.40 -13.71
CA THR A 363 -11.37 -3.15 -13.06
C THR A 363 -10.23 -2.54 -12.25
N VAL A 364 -9.48 -3.38 -11.51
CA VAL A 364 -8.30 -2.96 -10.74
C VAL A 364 -7.21 -2.43 -11.67
N LEU A 365 -6.90 -3.14 -12.74
CA LEU A 365 -5.89 -2.73 -13.71
C LEU A 365 -6.25 -1.37 -14.33
N GLN A 366 -7.49 -1.20 -14.75
CA GLN A 366 -7.95 0.07 -15.33
C GLN A 366 -7.90 1.22 -14.30
N ALA A 367 -8.25 0.97 -13.05
CA ALA A 367 -8.14 1.97 -11.99
C ALA A 367 -6.68 2.40 -11.74
N ILE A 368 -5.74 1.45 -11.74
CA ILE A 368 -4.30 1.72 -11.59
C ILE A 368 -3.77 2.53 -12.80
N LEU A 369 -4.12 2.12 -14.03
CA LEU A 369 -3.62 2.76 -15.24
C LEU A 369 -4.23 4.14 -15.50
N SER A 370 -5.44 4.40 -15.02
CA SER A 370 -6.15 5.68 -15.18
C SER A 370 -5.86 6.70 -14.08
N ALA A 371 -5.17 6.31 -13.02
CA ALA A 371 -4.82 7.23 -11.94
C ALA A 371 -3.87 8.33 -12.44
N ASP A 372 -4.25 9.59 -12.24
CA ASP A 372 -3.43 10.76 -12.57
C ASP A 372 -3.05 11.50 -11.27
N PRO A 373 -1.88 11.20 -10.69
CA PRO A 373 -1.42 11.88 -9.47
C PRO A 373 -1.12 13.37 -9.66
N SER A 374 -1.07 13.87 -10.89
CA SER A 374 -0.90 15.32 -11.18
C SER A 374 -2.22 16.09 -11.18
N LYS A 375 -3.35 15.37 -11.22
CA LYS A 375 -4.72 15.93 -11.22
C LYS A 375 -5.61 15.18 -10.22
N PRO A 376 -5.26 15.20 -8.94
CA PRO A 376 -5.94 14.39 -7.93
C PRO A 376 -7.36 14.87 -7.60
N THR A 377 -7.77 16.06 -8.06
CA THR A 377 -9.10 16.63 -7.79
C THR A 377 -9.54 17.53 -8.94
N LYS A 378 -10.62 18.28 -8.73
CA LYS A 378 -11.24 19.20 -9.71
C LYS A 378 -10.33 20.37 -10.07
N ASP A 379 -9.73 21.01 -9.07
CA ASP A 379 -8.91 22.21 -9.23
C ASP A 379 -7.41 21.88 -9.33
N PRO A 380 -6.60 22.72 -9.99
CA PRO A 380 -5.14 22.56 -10.04
C PRO A 380 -4.52 22.55 -8.63
N VAL A 381 -3.45 21.76 -8.49
CA VAL A 381 -2.69 21.62 -7.25
C VAL A 381 -1.19 21.77 -7.52
N PRO A 382 -0.37 22.22 -6.54
CA PRO A 382 1.07 22.39 -6.71
C PRO A 382 1.87 21.10 -6.44
N TYR A 383 1.19 20.00 -6.13
CA TYR A 383 1.78 18.73 -5.72
C TYR A 383 1.38 17.57 -6.65
N THR A 384 2.04 16.44 -6.48
CA THR A 384 1.62 15.14 -7.01
C THR A 384 1.18 14.21 -5.89
N GLY A 385 0.36 13.22 -6.23
CA GLY A 385 -0.20 12.25 -5.29
C GLY A 385 -1.73 12.30 -5.28
N VAL A 386 -2.37 11.16 -5.07
CA VAL A 386 -3.85 11.07 -5.04
C VAL A 386 -4.37 11.15 -3.61
N GLN A 387 -4.07 10.15 -2.79
CA GLN A 387 -4.47 10.08 -1.38
C GLN A 387 -3.41 10.67 -0.43
N PHE A 388 -2.30 11.12 -0.95
CA PHE A 388 -1.20 11.76 -0.23
C PHE A 388 -0.63 12.93 -1.05
N VAL A 389 0.21 13.73 -0.43
CA VAL A 389 0.99 14.78 -1.11
C VAL A 389 2.45 14.34 -1.10
N ALA A 390 3.10 14.31 -2.27
CA ALA A 390 4.47 13.79 -2.43
C ALA A 390 5.54 14.80 -1.98
N ILE A 391 5.49 15.20 -0.71
CA ILE A 391 6.47 16.05 -0.03
C ILE A 391 6.94 15.40 1.27
N PRO A 392 8.19 15.64 1.73
CA PRO A 392 8.72 15.01 2.95
C PRO A 392 7.88 15.23 4.20
N GLU A 393 7.22 16.37 4.33
CA GLU A 393 6.42 16.77 5.49
C GLU A 393 5.08 16.00 5.60
N PHE A 394 4.62 15.39 4.50
CA PHE A 394 3.26 14.85 4.43
C PHE A 394 2.99 13.75 5.45
N GLN A 395 3.98 12.91 5.79
CA GLN A 395 3.79 11.86 6.79
C GLN A 395 3.33 12.44 8.15
N ALA A 396 3.97 13.52 8.59
CA ALA A 396 3.59 14.20 9.84
C ALA A 396 2.26 14.93 9.69
N ILE A 397 2.07 15.68 8.60
CA ILE A 397 0.85 16.43 8.27
C ILE A 397 -0.36 15.48 8.21
N GLY A 398 -0.29 14.45 7.39
CA GLY A 398 -1.39 13.51 7.19
C GLY A 398 -1.74 12.74 8.47
N THR A 399 -0.74 12.37 9.27
CA THR A 399 -0.97 11.71 10.57
C THR A 399 -1.69 12.64 11.54
N PHE A 400 -1.26 13.90 11.65
CA PHE A 400 -1.92 14.87 12.52
C PHE A 400 -3.37 15.15 12.09
N VAL A 401 -3.60 15.37 10.79
CA VAL A 401 -4.96 15.58 10.26
C VAL A 401 -5.84 14.37 10.53
N GLY A 402 -5.33 13.16 10.30
CA GLY A 402 -6.03 11.92 10.60
C GLY A 402 -6.42 11.78 12.07
N GLN A 403 -5.56 12.23 12.99
CA GLN A 403 -5.84 12.25 14.43
C GLN A 403 -6.97 13.23 14.77
N GLN A 404 -6.97 14.45 14.18
CA GLN A 404 -8.04 15.43 14.40
C GLN A 404 -9.40 14.91 13.91
N ILE A 405 -9.43 14.30 12.73
CA ILE A 405 -10.68 13.75 12.17
C ILE A 405 -11.14 12.52 12.97
N SER A 406 -10.24 11.65 13.42
CA SER A 406 -10.60 10.51 14.28
C SER A 406 -11.17 10.99 15.62
N ALA A 407 -10.65 12.07 16.21
CA ALA A 407 -11.22 12.70 17.40
C ALA A 407 -12.62 13.28 17.16
N ALA A 408 -12.89 13.85 15.97
CA ALA A 408 -14.23 14.27 15.59
C ALA A 408 -15.18 13.07 15.41
N LEU A 409 -14.72 11.98 14.80
CA LEU A 409 -15.49 10.74 14.68
C LEU A 409 -15.81 10.12 16.05
N ALA A 410 -14.90 10.24 17.03
CA ALA A 410 -15.12 9.82 18.41
C ALA A 410 -16.07 10.76 19.21
N GLY A 411 -16.53 11.87 18.62
CA GLY A 411 -17.33 12.87 19.31
C GLY A 411 -16.59 13.71 20.34
N GLN A 412 -15.25 13.72 20.31
CA GLN A 412 -14.42 14.49 21.24
C GLN A 412 -14.30 15.97 20.86
N GLN A 413 -14.59 16.29 19.61
CA GLN A 413 -14.64 17.65 19.06
C GLN A 413 -15.57 17.71 17.86
N THR A 414 -15.92 18.92 17.43
CA THR A 414 -16.71 19.11 16.21
C THR A 414 -15.84 18.97 14.96
N VAL A 415 -16.44 18.70 13.80
CA VAL A 415 -15.71 18.66 12.51
C VAL A 415 -15.02 20.00 12.23
N ASP A 416 -15.73 21.13 12.46
CA ASP A 416 -15.14 22.46 12.26
C ASP A 416 -13.92 22.70 13.14
N ALA A 417 -13.96 22.30 14.42
CA ALA A 417 -12.83 22.45 15.32
C ALA A 417 -11.65 21.57 14.89
N ALA A 418 -11.91 20.35 14.42
CA ALA A 418 -10.89 19.44 13.92
C ALA A 418 -10.19 20.00 12.68
N LEU A 419 -10.96 20.52 11.72
CA LEU A 419 -10.43 21.09 10.48
C LEU A 419 -9.70 22.41 10.71
N GLU A 420 -10.16 23.26 11.64
CA GLU A 420 -9.45 24.49 12.00
C GLU A 420 -8.14 24.22 12.71
N ALA A 421 -8.10 23.23 13.61
CA ALA A 421 -6.85 22.79 14.24
C ALA A 421 -5.88 22.23 13.19
N ALA A 422 -6.38 21.43 12.23
CA ALA A 422 -5.62 20.89 11.12
C ALA A 422 -5.07 22.01 10.22
N GLN A 423 -5.91 22.96 9.80
CA GLN A 423 -5.53 24.12 8.99
C GLN A 423 -4.38 24.89 9.64
N THR A 424 -4.55 25.26 10.91
CA THR A 424 -3.57 26.04 11.67
C THR A 424 -2.22 25.32 11.81
N GLN A 425 -2.24 24.03 12.12
CA GLN A 425 -0.99 23.27 12.29
C GLN A 425 -0.27 23.09 10.97
N VAL A 426 -1.00 22.72 9.91
CA VAL A 426 -0.41 22.50 8.59
C VAL A 426 0.18 23.79 8.02
N GLU A 427 -0.48 24.95 8.23
CA GLU A 427 0.07 26.25 7.83
C GLU A 427 1.43 26.54 8.51
N ARG A 428 1.54 26.25 9.80
CA ARG A 428 2.82 26.39 10.54
C ARG A 428 3.89 25.47 9.97
N ASP A 429 3.56 24.22 9.68
CA ASP A 429 4.52 23.23 9.18
C ASP A 429 5.00 23.61 7.77
N MET A 430 4.10 24.06 6.89
CA MET A 430 4.42 24.52 5.55
C MET A 430 5.24 25.81 5.54
N THR A 431 4.97 26.74 6.49
CA THR A 431 5.79 27.95 6.70
C THR A 431 7.19 27.58 7.17
N ARG A 432 7.31 26.66 8.15
CA ARG A 432 8.61 26.18 8.65
C ARG A 432 9.43 25.49 7.58
N ALA A 433 8.77 24.72 6.70
CA ALA A 433 9.40 24.03 5.57
C ALA A 433 9.73 24.97 4.39
N GLY A 434 9.28 26.24 4.43
CA GLY A 434 9.59 27.25 3.43
C GLY A 434 8.72 27.25 2.18
N TYR A 435 7.61 26.51 2.17
CA TYR A 435 6.63 26.53 1.08
C TYR A 435 5.80 27.81 1.08
N ILE A 436 5.47 28.32 2.26
CA ILE A 436 4.72 29.57 2.46
C ILE A 436 5.69 30.65 2.96
N LYS A 437 5.62 31.84 2.34
CA LYS A 437 6.46 33.00 2.71
C LYS A 437 5.80 33.85 3.79
#